data_a99023a18b90e0de4e3c424b13f8b437
#
_entry.id   a99023a18b90e0de4e3c424b13f8b437
#
_cell.length_a   1.000
_cell.length_b   1.000
_cell.length_c   1.000
_cell.angle_alpha   90.00
_cell.angle_beta   90.00
_cell.angle_gamma   90.00
#
_symmetry.space_group_name_H-M   'P 1'
#
loop_
_entity.id
_entity.type
_entity.pdbx_description
1 polymer ?
#
loop_
_entity_poly.entity_id
_entity_poly.type
_entity_poly.pdbx_seq_one_letter_code
_entity_poly.pdbx_strand_id
1 'polypeptide(L)'
;MAKFQKQPNLYLLAAMLLVTMAANAQFTLSGQLRTRTEVRNGLGNLVLKGTKPAVFTSQRTRLAFGYKWDRLSFGASVQDVRVWGQDASTISNADGARFMLHEAWADLTLFNKADTTIAAKGIDLMSFKIGRQELSYDDVRLIGNLDWLQQARRHDMALLKTVHKGWQVDIGFAYNQNTDAFGYTGTGYLPSNVPAYVKNSLGVLVPTPAGLLPTAASGSAGNNSSKTGTPVWTNPPTTNGGNQNYKTFTSLYISKKFNQTKLSGLFFNDNFGKYKADSSGSAATGYVYGRRFVAAAPTDSFNYSGTHHRFTYGMMINHTIGNASGFGKIAIQAAYYAQSGKNRDGVKMKNAYHYTASLTYQKGKISITPGYDVLSGNDAGTLEDEKFDPLYGTPHKHWGYMDYFYVGTGSAAGGLKNPYLKFKYSTNSVSAGIDFHVFSLQKDMKKADGTILDKKMGNELDFLLNYNMNKFTNIEMGYSIMKATNTMPFAKGQASTDAIAANYKKTGNWFYLMLRFTPDFFYTKPVAIKQ
;
A
#
# COMPACT_ATOMS: atom_id res chain seq x y z
N MET A 1 -15.17 1.46 -61.43
CA MET A 1 -15.69 0.67 -60.28
C MET A 1 -14.72 -0.52 -60.07
N ALA A 2 -13.78 -0.39 -59.16
CA ALA A 2 -12.82 -1.48 -58.85
C ALA A 2 -13.47 -2.38 -57.77
N LYS A 3 -13.68 -3.66 -58.10
CA LYS A 3 -14.17 -4.68 -57.18
C LYS A 3 -13.06 -4.99 -56.19
N PHE A 4 -13.25 -4.61 -54.92
CA PHE A 4 -12.48 -5.13 -53.81
C PHE A 4 -12.79 -6.63 -53.62
N GLN A 5 -11.86 -7.47 -54.04
CA GLN A 5 -11.92 -8.90 -53.80
C GLN A 5 -11.59 -9.13 -52.31
N LYS A 6 -12.61 -9.53 -51.54
CA LYS A 6 -12.46 -9.95 -50.15
C LYS A 6 -11.50 -11.14 -50.08
N GLN A 7 -10.41 -11.01 -49.38
CA GLN A 7 -9.51 -12.14 -49.06
C GLN A 7 -9.85 -12.75 -47.71
N PRO A 8 -10.84 -13.67 -47.61
CA PRO A 8 -11.20 -14.30 -46.35
C PRO A 8 -10.12 -15.25 -45.83
N ASN A 9 -9.17 -15.64 -46.66
CA ASN A 9 -8.14 -16.62 -46.30
C ASN A 9 -7.02 -16.04 -45.40
N LEU A 10 -6.78 -14.73 -45.44
CA LEU A 10 -5.73 -14.12 -44.61
C LEU A 10 -6.14 -14.08 -43.12
N TYR A 11 -7.39 -13.82 -42.84
CA TYR A 11 -7.91 -13.84 -41.46
C TYR A 11 -8.04 -15.27 -40.91
N LEU A 12 -8.40 -16.24 -41.79
CA LEU A 12 -8.42 -17.65 -41.43
C LEU A 12 -7.01 -18.19 -41.18
N LEU A 13 -6.01 -17.76 -42.00
CA LEU A 13 -4.62 -18.14 -41.83
C LEU A 13 -4.02 -17.52 -40.56
N ALA A 14 -4.34 -16.25 -40.25
CA ALA A 14 -3.95 -15.60 -39.00
C ALA A 14 -4.60 -16.26 -37.78
N ALA A 15 -5.88 -16.63 -37.88
CA ALA A 15 -6.58 -17.37 -36.82
C ALA A 15 -6.02 -18.79 -36.65
N MET A 16 -5.68 -19.49 -37.73
CA MET A 16 -5.02 -20.81 -37.67
C MET A 16 -3.59 -20.71 -37.13
N LEU A 17 -2.81 -19.69 -37.50
CA LEU A 17 -1.47 -19.44 -36.93
C LEU A 17 -1.54 -19.14 -35.43
N LEU A 18 -2.55 -18.39 -34.98
CA LEU A 18 -2.79 -18.14 -33.54
C LEU A 18 -3.18 -19.43 -32.81
N VAL A 19 -3.92 -20.33 -33.44
CA VAL A 19 -4.34 -21.62 -32.84
C VAL A 19 -3.19 -22.63 -32.81
N THR A 20 -2.30 -22.64 -33.79
CA THR A 20 -1.14 -23.57 -33.79
C THR A 20 -0.02 -23.14 -32.86
N MET A 21 0.13 -21.84 -32.55
CA MET A 21 1.08 -21.37 -31.52
C MET A 21 0.59 -21.66 -30.10
N ALA A 22 -0.71 -21.97 -29.90
CA ALA A 22 -1.30 -22.28 -28.60
C ALA A 22 -1.00 -23.70 -28.08
N ALA A 23 -0.37 -24.56 -28.87
CA ALA A 23 -0.21 -25.98 -28.50
C ALA A 23 0.79 -26.22 -27.36
N ASN A 24 1.73 -25.30 -27.11
CA ASN A 24 2.76 -25.41 -26.07
C ASN A 24 2.78 -24.23 -25.06
N ALA A 25 1.99 -23.19 -25.28
CA ALA A 25 1.95 -22.02 -24.43
C ALA A 25 0.65 -21.98 -23.62
N GLN A 26 0.75 -21.64 -22.35
CA GLN A 26 -0.42 -21.36 -21.52
C GLN A 26 -0.73 -19.87 -21.60
N PHE A 27 -1.92 -19.53 -22.09
CA PHE A 27 -2.45 -18.16 -22.10
C PHE A 27 -3.66 -18.08 -21.17
N THR A 28 -3.75 -17.02 -20.39
CA THR A 28 -4.88 -16.73 -19.52
C THR A 28 -5.35 -15.31 -19.71
N LEU A 29 -6.65 -15.09 -19.70
CA LEU A 29 -7.29 -13.78 -19.67
C LEU A 29 -8.38 -13.81 -18.62
N SER A 30 -8.28 -12.95 -17.64
CA SER A 30 -9.28 -12.80 -16.58
C SER A 30 -9.68 -11.34 -16.41
N GLY A 31 -10.88 -11.15 -15.88
CA GLY A 31 -11.41 -9.84 -15.56
C GLY A 31 -11.67 -9.65 -14.08
N GLN A 32 -11.74 -8.42 -13.64
CA GLN A 32 -12.30 -8.06 -12.35
C GLN A 32 -13.11 -6.79 -12.49
N LEU A 33 -14.39 -6.84 -12.09
CA LEU A 33 -15.19 -5.68 -11.76
C LEU A 33 -15.42 -5.67 -10.25
N ARG A 34 -14.99 -4.63 -9.57
CA ARG A 34 -15.18 -4.45 -8.12
C ARG A 34 -15.79 -3.09 -7.85
N THR A 35 -17.04 -3.06 -7.42
CA THR A 35 -17.68 -1.85 -6.91
C THR A 35 -17.69 -1.86 -5.40
N ARG A 36 -17.54 -0.69 -4.78
CA ARG A 36 -17.66 -0.51 -3.34
C ARG A 36 -18.40 0.77 -3.03
N THR A 37 -19.61 0.62 -2.51
CA THR A 37 -20.43 1.71 -1.98
C THR A 37 -20.10 1.90 -0.52
N GLU A 38 -19.80 3.13 -0.12
CA GLU A 38 -19.36 3.46 1.23
C GLU A 38 -20.20 4.58 1.80
N VAL A 39 -20.47 4.47 3.12
CA VAL A 39 -21.01 5.56 3.96
C VAL A 39 -19.96 5.85 5.02
N ARG A 40 -19.31 7.02 4.92
CA ARG A 40 -18.22 7.44 5.80
C ARG A 40 -18.67 8.55 6.72
N ASN A 41 -18.55 8.31 8.03
CA ASN A 41 -18.78 9.32 9.06
C ASN A 41 -17.64 9.23 10.08
N GLY A 42 -16.45 9.70 9.71
CA GLY A 42 -15.25 9.65 10.54
C GLY A 42 -14.34 8.46 10.25
N LEU A 43 -14.22 8.04 8.97
CA LEU A 43 -13.20 7.09 8.55
C LEU A 43 -11.83 7.79 8.52
N GLY A 44 -10.82 7.19 9.16
CA GLY A 44 -9.44 7.66 9.19
C GLY A 44 -9.17 8.88 10.07
N ASN A 45 -10.16 9.73 10.27
CA ASN A 45 -10.10 10.93 11.07
C ASN A 45 -11.47 11.22 11.71
N LEU A 46 -11.46 11.91 12.84
CA LEU A 46 -12.70 12.39 13.44
C LEU A 46 -13.30 13.51 12.58
N VAL A 47 -14.63 13.56 12.52
CA VAL A 47 -15.36 14.62 11.81
C VAL A 47 -15.92 15.64 12.80
N LEU A 48 -16.07 16.88 12.34
CA LEU A 48 -16.67 17.95 13.14
C LEU A 48 -18.14 17.63 13.46
N LYS A 49 -18.62 18.11 14.60
CA LYS A 49 -20.06 18.08 14.94
C LYS A 49 -20.85 18.77 13.84
N GLY A 50 -22.02 18.25 13.50
CA GLY A 50 -22.84 18.78 12.40
C GLY A 50 -22.46 18.27 11.00
N THR A 51 -21.27 17.68 10.79
CA THR A 51 -20.88 17.12 9.48
C THR A 51 -21.80 15.95 9.11
N LYS A 52 -22.30 15.99 7.86
CA LYS A 52 -23.08 14.89 7.27
C LYS A 52 -22.16 13.77 6.81
N PRO A 53 -22.60 12.49 6.86
CA PRO A 53 -21.84 11.38 6.26
C PRO A 53 -21.62 11.57 4.77
N ALA A 54 -20.44 11.16 4.29
CA ALA A 54 -20.16 11.08 2.85
C ALA A 54 -20.66 9.72 2.33
N VAL A 55 -21.32 9.74 1.17
CA VAL A 55 -21.82 8.55 0.47
C VAL A 55 -21.30 8.56 -0.94
N PHE A 56 -20.65 7.50 -1.38
CA PHE A 56 -20.15 7.38 -2.75
C PHE A 56 -19.92 5.91 -3.12
N THR A 57 -19.80 5.65 -4.40
CA THR A 57 -19.43 4.34 -4.94
C THR A 57 -18.10 4.48 -5.70
N SER A 58 -17.11 3.72 -5.30
CA SER A 58 -15.86 3.56 -6.04
C SER A 58 -15.90 2.27 -6.86
N GLN A 59 -15.19 2.26 -7.97
CA GLN A 59 -15.12 1.11 -8.88
C GLN A 59 -13.68 0.87 -9.31
N ARG A 60 -13.32 -0.41 -9.41
CA ARG A 60 -12.14 -0.88 -10.15
C ARG A 60 -12.59 -1.85 -11.22
N THR A 61 -12.15 -1.61 -12.44
CA THR A 61 -12.20 -2.57 -13.55
C THR A 61 -10.76 -2.95 -13.88
N ARG A 62 -10.45 -4.27 -13.93
CA ARG A 62 -9.10 -4.77 -14.24
C ARG A 62 -9.22 -5.90 -15.26
N LEU A 63 -8.32 -5.90 -16.24
CA LEU A 63 -8.07 -7.04 -17.13
C LEU A 63 -6.66 -7.54 -16.87
N ALA A 64 -6.50 -8.84 -16.69
CA ALA A 64 -5.23 -9.47 -16.42
C ALA A 64 -4.93 -10.53 -17.48
N PHE A 65 -3.73 -10.43 -18.05
CA PHE A 65 -3.17 -11.30 -19.06
C PHE A 65 -2.04 -12.11 -18.45
N GLY A 66 -2.01 -13.39 -18.68
CA GLY A 66 -0.92 -14.27 -18.30
C GLY A 66 -0.48 -15.09 -19.50
N TYR A 67 0.82 -15.26 -19.66
CA TYR A 67 1.44 -16.11 -20.66
C TYR A 67 2.55 -16.92 -20.02
N LYS A 68 2.58 -18.21 -20.28
CA LYS A 68 3.66 -19.07 -19.81
C LYS A 68 4.06 -20.03 -20.93
N TRP A 69 5.34 -20.02 -21.25
CA TRP A 69 5.90 -20.92 -22.22
C TRP A 69 7.35 -21.22 -21.83
N ASP A 70 7.70 -22.50 -21.82
CA ASP A 70 9.01 -22.98 -21.41
C ASP A 70 9.43 -22.37 -20.04
N ARG A 71 10.50 -21.62 -19.98
CA ARG A 71 11.04 -20.98 -18.79
C ARG A 71 10.54 -19.56 -18.54
N LEU A 72 9.80 -19.00 -19.49
CA LEU A 72 9.29 -17.65 -19.40
C LEU A 72 7.85 -17.62 -18.92
N SER A 73 7.59 -16.83 -17.87
CA SER A 73 6.26 -16.38 -17.50
C SER A 73 6.16 -14.86 -17.72
N PHE A 74 5.08 -14.41 -18.33
CA PHE A 74 4.78 -12.99 -18.53
C PHE A 74 3.42 -12.68 -17.95
N GLY A 75 3.32 -11.58 -17.22
CA GLY A 75 2.06 -11.10 -16.68
C GLY A 75 1.89 -9.62 -16.95
N ALA A 76 0.69 -9.25 -17.38
CA ALA A 76 0.31 -7.84 -17.50
C ALA A 76 -1.10 -7.64 -16.98
N SER A 77 -1.37 -6.52 -16.35
CA SER A 77 -2.72 -6.13 -15.99
C SER A 77 -2.92 -4.64 -16.19
N VAL A 78 -4.05 -4.30 -16.76
CA VAL A 78 -4.50 -2.93 -16.95
C VAL A 78 -5.74 -2.67 -16.10
N GLN A 79 -5.84 -1.48 -15.54
CA GLN A 79 -6.98 -1.14 -14.68
C GLN A 79 -7.47 0.28 -14.88
N ASP A 80 -8.76 0.45 -14.63
CA ASP A 80 -9.42 1.71 -14.41
C ASP A 80 -9.91 1.78 -12.96
N VAL A 81 -9.69 2.91 -12.30
CA VAL A 81 -10.16 3.18 -10.94
C VAL A 81 -10.87 4.53 -10.94
N ARG A 82 -12.13 4.52 -10.53
CA ARG A 82 -12.96 5.73 -10.50
C ARG A 82 -13.95 5.77 -9.34
N VAL A 83 -14.48 6.95 -9.07
CA VAL A 83 -15.70 7.16 -8.29
C VAL A 83 -16.84 7.42 -9.28
N TRP A 84 -18.01 6.84 -9.05
CA TRP A 84 -19.16 7.06 -9.91
C TRP A 84 -19.55 8.53 -9.95
N GLY A 85 -19.81 9.05 -11.14
CA GLY A 85 -20.07 10.47 -11.37
C GLY A 85 -18.83 11.36 -11.42
N GLN A 86 -17.62 10.79 -11.28
CA GLN A 86 -16.37 11.55 -11.40
C GLN A 86 -16.11 12.07 -12.83
N ASP A 87 -16.58 11.33 -13.83
CA ASP A 87 -16.55 11.72 -15.22
C ASP A 87 -17.93 12.26 -15.62
N ALA A 88 -17.96 13.41 -16.27
CA ALA A 88 -19.18 14.06 -16.74
C ALA A 88 -19.66 13.45 -18.08
N SER A 89 -19.50 12.14 -18.27
CA SER A 89 -19.78 11.42 -19.53
C SER A 89 -21.22 11.55 -20.02
N THR A 90 -22.17 11.85 -19.11
CA THR A 90 -23.58 12.09 -19.49
C THR A 90 -23.84 13.49 -20.04
N ILE A 91 -22.94 14.45 -19.86
CA ILE A 91 -23.06 15.85 -20.27
C ILE A 91 -21.85 16.36 -21.04
N SER A 92 -20.76 15.59 -21.11
CA SER A 92 -19.53 15.89 -21.82
C SER A 92 -18.91 14.62 -22.36
N ASN A 93 -18.35 14.68 -23.56
CA ASN A 93 -17.55 13.61 -24.16
C ASN A 93 -16.05 13.73 -23.85
N ALA A 94 -15.67 14.61 -22.91
CA ALA A 94 -14.30 14.78 -22.42
C ALA A 94 -13.99 13.78 -21.29
N ASP A 95 -13.95 12.49 -21.60
CA ASP A 95 -13.53 11.47 -20.64
C ASP A 95 -12.01 11.57 -20.39
N GLY A 96 -11.64 11.70 -19.11
CA GLY A 96 -10.23 11.67 -18.72
C GLY A 96 -9.62 10.27 -18.92
N ALA A 97 -8.39 10.19 -19.39
CA ALA A 97 -7.63 8.93 -19.50
C ALA A 97 -7.32 8.37 -18.10
N ARG A 98 -8.06 7.33 -17.67
CA ARG A 98 -7.92 6.69 -16.36
C ARG A 98 -7.41 5.27 -16.44
N PHE A 99 -7.26 4.76 -17.65
CA PHE A 99 -6.78 3.41 -17.90
C PHE A 99 -5.28 3.37 -17.69
N MET A 100 -4.80 2.57 -16.75
CA MET A 100 -3.38 2.50 -16.40
C MET A 100 -2.88 1.08 -16.36
N LEU A 101 -1.59 0.93 -16.66
CA LEU A 101 -0.87 -0.32 -16.47
C LEU A 101 -0.64 -0.55 -14.98
N HIS A 102 -1.32 -1.54 -14.41
CA HIS A 102 -1.16 -1.92 -13.00
C HIS A 102 0.07 -2.80 -12.81
N GLU A 103 0.21 -3.85 -13.61
CA GLU A 103 1.39 -4.71 -13.65
C GLU A 103 1.83 -4.97 -15.09
N ALA A 104 3.14 -5.11 -15.28
CA ALA A 104 3.76 -5.65 -16.49
C ALA A 104 5.14 -6.19 -16.12
N TRP A 105 5.29 -7.50 -16.13
CA TRP A 105 6.52 -8.15 -15.71
C TRP A 105 6.79 -9.42 -16.51
N ALA A 106 8.09 -9.76 -16.59
CA ALA A 106 8.56 -11.04 -17.07
C ALA A 106 9.28 -11.76 -15.92
N ASP A 107 9.07 -13.07 -15.78
CA ASP A 107 9.73 -13.94 -14.82
C ASP A 107 10.39 -15.09 -15.57
N LEU A 108 11.73 -15.10 -15.59
CA LEU A 108 12.55 -16.09 -16.26
C LEU A 108 13.06 -17.10 -15.24
N THR A 109 12.71 -18.37 -15.42
CA THR A 109 13.29 -19.48 -14.68
C THR A 109 14.73 -19.72 -15.16
N LEU A 110 15.70 -19.48 -14.29
CA LEU A 110 17.13 -19.65 -14.58
C LEU A 110 17.58 -21.10 -14.31
N PHE A 111 17.16 -21.62 -13.15
CA PHE A 111 17.44 -23.00 -12.72
C PHE A 111 16.19 -23.64 -12.17
N ASN A 112 15.97 -24.90 -12.50
CA ASN A 112 14.87 -25.71 -11.97
C ASN A 112 15.32 -27.17 -11.87
N LYS A 113 15.29 -27.72 -10.65
CA LYS A 113 15.67 -29.11 -10.40
C LYS A 113 14.78 -30.13 -11.12
N ALA A 114 13.52 -29.76 -11.39
CA ALA A 114 12.58 -30.61 -12.12
C ALA A 114 12.82 -30.65 -13.64
N ASP A 115 13.65 -29.73 -14.15
CA ASP A 115 14.01 -29.65 -15.58
C ASP A 115 15.51 -29.93 -15.74
N THR A 116 15.84 -31.10 -16.25
CA THR A 116 17.24 -31.55 -16.38
C THR A 116 18.09 -30.68 -17.29
N THR A 117 17.46 -29.92 -18.21
CA THR A 117 18.17 -29.03 -19.14
C THR A 117 18.72 -27.77 -18.47
N ILE A 118 18.15 -27.38 -17.33
CA ILE A 118 18.54 -26.20 -16.54
C ILE A 118 18.72 -26.53 -15.06
N ALA A 119 18.92 -27.80 -14.73
CA ALA A 119 19.21 -28.20 -13.35
C ALA A 119 20.61 -27.75 -12.93
N ALA A 120 20.73 -27.21 -11.71
CA ALA A 120 21.99 -26.86 -11.10
C ALA A 120 22.13 -27.51 -9.72
N LYS A 121 23.36 -27.97 -9.40
CA LYS A 121 23.65 -28.58 -8.09
C LYS A 121 23.44 -27.54 -6.99
N GLY A 122 22.66 -27.89 -5.98
CA GLY A 122 22.42 -27.03 -4.83
C GLY A 122 21.35 -25.96 -5.02
N ILE A 123 20.57 -26.01 -6.12
CA ILE A 123 19.46 -25.10 -6.39
C ILE A 123 18.23 -25.92 -6.78
N ASP A 124 17.13 -25.75 -6.05
CA ASP A 124 15.85 -26.38 -6.41
C ASP A 124 15.08 -25.54 -7.44
N LEU A 125 15.12 -24.20 -7.27
CA LEU A 125 14.55 -23.23 -8.20
C LEU A 125 15.29 -21.89 -8.08
N MET A 126 15.58 -21.26 -9.20
CA MET A 126 15.99 -19.85 -9.27
C MET A 126 15.27 -19.18 -10.41
N SER A 127 14.65 -18.03 -10.12
CA SER A 127 14.00 -17.21 -11.14
C SER A 127 14.35 -15.72 -10.97
N PHE A 128 14.29 -15.00 -12.09
CA PHE A 128 14.51 -13.56 -12.14
C PHE A 128 13.28 -12.88 -12.74
N LYS A 129 12.61 -12.10 -11.90
CA LYS A 129 11.41 -11.35 -12.27
C LYS A 129 11.72 -9.87 -12.38
N ILE A 130 11.37 -9.24 -13.48
CA ILE A 130 11.63 -7.82 -13.74
C ILE A 130 10.38 -7.13 -14.29
N GLY A 131 10.18 -5.87 -13.90
CA GLY A 131 9.10 -5.02 -14.35
C GLY A 131 8.21 -4.54 -13.22
N ARG A 132 7.06 -3.97 -13.58
CA ARG A 132 6.07 -3.49 -12.63
C ARG A 132 5.28 -4.65 -12.04
N GLN A 133 5.39 -4.86 -10.73
CA GLN A 133 4.85 -6.02 -10.05
C GLN A 133 4.38 -5.71 -8.63
N GLU A 134 3.42 -6.49 -8.14
CA GLU A 134 3.06 -6.52 -6.72
C GLU A 134 4.12 -7.29 -5.94
N LEU A 135 4.36 -6.87 -4.69
CA LEU A 135 5.24 -7.54 -3.75
C LEU A 135 4.50 -7.75 -2.43
N SER A 136 4.51 -8.98 -1.92
CA SER A 136 3.84 -9.32 -0.66
C SER A 136 4.62 -10.38 0.09
N TYR A 137 4.91 -10.11 1.38
CA TYR A 137 5.60 -11.05 2.26
C TYR A 137 4.84 -11.23 3.57
N ASP A 138 4.86 -12.46 4.07
CA ASP A 138 4.28 -12.90 5.34
C ASP A 138 2.80 -12.50 5.51
N ASP A 139 2.47 -11.73 6.54
CA ASP A 139 1.11 -11.26 6.81
C ASP A 139 0.80 -9.89 6.17
N VAL A 140 1.67 -9.44 5.26
CA VAL A 140 1.60 -8.16 4.54
C VAL A 140 1.64 -6.91 5.44
N ARG A 141 2.14 -7.05 6.66
CA ARG A 141 2.21 -5.97 7.65
C ARG A 141 3.22 -4.88 7.24
N LEU A 142 4.35 -5.28 6.64
CA LEU A 142 5.42 -4.37 6.18
C LEU A 142 5.46 -4.22 4.66
N ILE A 143 5.26 -5.31 3.92
CA ILE A 143 5.28 -5.36 2.46
C ILE A 143 4.01 -6.05 1.99
N GLY A 144 3.17 -5.33 1.27
CA GLY A 144 1.90 -5.86 0.78
C GLY A 144 1.35 -5.09 -0.42
N ASN A 145 0.50 -5.76 -1.19
CA ASN A 145 -0.09 -5.22 -2.40
C ASN A 145 -1.22 -4.21 -2.17
N LEU A 146 -1.66 -4.03 -0.91
CA LEU A 146 -2.70 -3.07 -0.52
C LEU A 146 -3.97 -3.20 -1.40
N ASP A 147 -4.37 -4.41 -1.74
CA ASP A 147 -5.51 -4.66 -2.66
C ASP A 147 -6.85 -4.15 -2.12
N TRP A 148 -6.93 -3.87 -0.82
CA TRP A 148 -8.08 -3.20 -0.22
C TRP A 148 -8.40 -1.86 -0.91
N LEU A 149 -7.41 -1.02 -1.16
CA LEU A 149 -7.58 0.19 -1.97
C LEU A 149 -7.85 -0.17 -3.43
N GLN A 150 -8.68 0.63 -4.11
CA GLN A 150 -9.04 0.33 -5.50
C GLN A 150 -7.81 0.29 -6.43
N GLN A 151 -6.83 1.18 -6.22
CA GLN A 151 -5.61 1.26 -7.03
C GLN A 151 -4.58 0.18 -6.72
N ALA A 152 -4.61 -0.46 -5.53
CA ALA A 152 -3.62 -1.40 -5.02
C ALA A 152 -2.17 -0.82 -5.05
N ARG A 153 -1.13 -1.63 -4.74
CA ARG A 153 0.28 -1.20 -4.73
C ARG A 153 1.13 -2.10 -5.60
N ARG A 154 2.05 -1.50 -6.32
CA ARG A 154 3.03 -2.15 -7.19
C ARG A 154 4.36 -1.40 -7.10
N HIS A 155 5.41 -2.07 -7.53
CA HIS A 155 6.78 -1.57 -7.57
C HIS A 155 7.39 -1.82 -8.94
N ASP A 156 8.12 -0.86 -9.47
CA ASP A 156 8.97 -1.04 -10.66
C ASP A 156 10.30 -1.60 -10.16
N MET A 157 10.53 -2.92 -10.37
CA MET A 157 11.61 -3.62 -9.68
C MET A 157 12.14 -4.85 -10.41
N ALA A 158 13.34 -5.25 -10.03
CA ALA A 158 13.93 -6.55 -10.31
C ALA A 158 13.93 -7.40 -9.03
N LEU A 159 13.62 -8.69 -9.16
CA LEU A 159 13.52 -9.65 -8.05
C LEU A 159 14.19 -10.97 -8.45
N LEU A 160 15.26 -11.33 -7.75
CA LEU A 160 15.87 -12.65 -7.83
C LEU A 160 15.30 -13.51 -6.71
N LYS A 161 14.71 -14.64 -7.05
CA LYS A 161 14.17 -15.61 -6.12
C LYS A 161 14.93 -16.93 -6.22
N THR A 162 15.38 -17.45 -5.10
CA THR A 162 16.10 -18.73 -5.02
C THR A 162 15.46 -19.62 -3.98
N VAL A 163 15.27 -20.89 -4.33
CA VAL A 163 14.79 -21.94 -3.41
C VAL A 163 15.81 -23.07 -3.37
N HIS A 164 16.18 -23.50 -2.15
CA HIS A 164 17.04 -24.65 -1.93
C HIS A 164 16.69 -25.37 -0.62
N LYS A 165 16.39 -26.67 -0.68
CA LYS A 165 16.04 -27.50 0.49
C LYS A 165 15.01 -26.85 1.41
N GLY A 166 13.99 -26.19 0.80
CA GLY A 166 12.91 -25.50 1.50
C GLY A 166 13.27 -24.12 2.05
N TRP A 167 14.51 -23.65 1.91
CA TRP A 167 14.86 -22.23 2.07
C TRP A 167 14.41 -21.44 0.85
N GLN A 168 13.77 -20.32 1.06
CA GLN A 168 13.51 -19.30 0.06
C GLN A 168 14.35 -18.08 0.40
N VAL A 169 15.07 -17.55 -0.59
CA VAL A 169 15.82 -16.30 -0.52
C VAL A 169 15.39 -15.44 -1.70
N ASP A 170 14.83 -14.28 -1.42
CA ASP A 170 14.43 -13.29 -2.42
C ASP A 170 15.26 -12.02 -2.23
N ILE A 171 15.90 -11.53 -3.30
CA ILE A 171 16.65 -10.28 -3.34
C ILE A 171 15.95 -9.37 -4.34
N GLY A 172 15.44 -8.23 -3.87
CA GLY A 172 14.71 -7.26 -4.68
C GLY A 172 15.41 -5.92 -4.74
N PHE A 173 15.31 -5.27 -5.89
CA PHE A 173 15.76 -3.90 -6.10
C PHE A 173 14.69 -3.13 -6.87
N ALA A 174 14.27 -1.97 -6.36
CA ALA A 174 13.33 -1.06 -7.00
C ALA A 174 13.92 0.34 -7.15
N TYR A 175 13.51 1.00 -8.21
CA TYR A 175 14.00 2.32 -8.55
C TYR A 175 12.89 3.21 -9.10
N ASN A 176 12.82 4.45 -8.61
CA ASN A 176 11.87 5.46 -9.06
C ASN A 176 12.62 6.70 -9.59
N GLN A 177 12.21 7.17 -10.76
CA GLN A 177 12.61 8.46 -11.33
C GLN A 177 11.45 9.06 -12.13
N ASN A 178 11.47 10.36 -12.37
CA ASN A 178 10.35 11.04 -13.01
C ASN A 178 10.47 11.08 -14.55
N THR A 179 11.69 11.01 -15.06
CA THR A 179 11.99 11.05 -16.51
C THR A 179 13.09 10.06 -16.86
N ASP A 180 13.29 9.79 -18.14
CA ASP A 180 14.41 9.01 -18.67
C ASP A 180 15.76 9.72 -18.54
N ALA A 181 15.76 10.98 -18.08
CA ALA A 181 16.93 11.85 -18.00
C ALA A 181 17.65 12.09 -19.36
N PHE A 182 16.96 11.86 -20.48
CA PHE A 182 17.53 12.15 -21.80
C PHE A 182 17.89 13.64 -21.92
N GLY A 183 19.13 13.93 -22.21
CA GLY A 183 19.67 15.30 -22.27
C GLY A 183 20.07 15.92 -20.91
N TYR A 184 19.99 15.18 -19.81
CA TYR A 184 20.44 15.61 -18.48
C TYR A 184 21.68 14.86 -18.03
N THR A 185 22.53 15.53 -17.24
CA THR A 185 23.72 14.91 -16.64
C THR A 185 23.40 14.24 -15.30
N GLY A 186 22.17 14.31 -14.82
CA GLY A 186 21.71 13.68 -13.58
C GLY A 186 20.20 13.49 -13.56
N THR A 187 19.73 12.56 -12.75
CA THR A 187 18.30 12.26 -12.58
C THR A 187 17.72 13.04 -11.41
N GLY A 188 16.84 13.99 -11.70
CA GLY A 188 15.96 14.60 -10.70
C GLY A 188 14.89 13.59 -10.26
N TYR A 189 14.55 13.58 -8.97
CA TYR A 189 13.44 12.80 -8.45
C TYR A 189 12.56 13.67 -7.59
N LEU A 190 11.32 13.86 -8.05
CA LEU A 190 10.22 14.43 -7.26
C LEU A 190 9.36 13.27 -6.78
N PRO A 191 9.25 13.06 -5.48
CA PRO A 191 8.40 12.00 -4.97
C PRO A 191 6.93 12.33 -5.26
N SER A 192 6.24 11.44 -5.98
CA SER A 192 4.80 11.52 -6.19
C SER A 192 4.29 12.56 -7.22
N ASN A 193 2.97 12.61 -7.42
CA ASN A 193 2.31 13.52 -8.33
C ASN A 193 2.21 14.92 -7.73
N VAL A 194 2.88 15.89 -8.34
CA VAL A 194 2.85 17.28 -7.94
C VAL A 194 1.73 18.00 -8.70
N PRO A 195 0.92 18.83 -8.03
CA PRO A 195 -0.13 19.60 -8.73
C PRO A 195 0.47 20.56 -9.76
N ALA A 196 -0.14 20.64 -10.94
CA ALA A 196 0.31 21.55 -11.99
C ALA A 196 0.20 23.03 -11.58
N TYR A 197 -0.77 23.35 -10.72
CA TYR A 197 -1.02 24.69 -10.20
C TYR A 197 -1.17 24.66 -8.69
N VAL A 198 -0.72 25.71 -8.03
CA VAL A 198 -0.80 25.88 -6.57
C VAL A 198 -1.18 27.33 -6.25
N LYS A 199 -1.89 27.59 -5.16
CA LYS A 199 -2.07 28.94 -4.65
C LYS A 199 -0.77 29.40 -3.96
N ASN A 200 -0.27 30.57 -4.36
CA ASN A 200 0.90 31.19 -3.72
C ASN A 200 0.51 31.82 -2.36
N SER A 201 1.47 32.48 -1.70
CA SER A 201 1.26 33.13 -0.40
C SER A 201 0.24 34.26 -0.41
N LEU A 202 -0.10 34.81 -1.58
CA LEU A 202 -1.13 35.82 -1.77
C LEU A 202 -2.49 35.20 -2.14
N GLY A 203 -2.59 33.86 -2.20
CA GLY A 203 -3.83 33.17 -2.58
C GLY A 203 -4.07 33.09 -4.09
N VAL A 204 -3.15 33.58 -4.92
CA VAL A 204 -3.25 33.56 -6.39
C VAL A 204 -2.86 32.17 -6.90
N LEU A 205 -3.64 31.62 -7.83
CA LEU A 205 -3.35 30.36 -8.51
C LEU A 205 -2.24 30.58 -9.54
N VAL A 206 -1.10 29.91 -9.35
CA VAL A 206 0.08 30.01 -10.22
C VAL A 206 0.57 28.63 -10.62
N PRO A 207 1.28 28.48 -11.76
CA PRO A 207 1.94 27.22 -12.10
C PRO A 207 2.90 26.79 -11.00
N THR A 208 2.94 25.51 -10.69
CA THR A 208 3.90 24.94 -9.73
C THR A 208 5.32 25.06 -10.28
N PRO A 209 6.25 25.67 -9.55
CA PRO A 209 7.63 25.81 -10.00
C PRO A 209 8.29 24.43 -10.21
N ALA A 210 9.05 24.29 -11.30
CA ALA A 210 9.76 23.05 -11.62
C ALA A 210 10.68 22.59 -10.46
N GLY A 211 10.66 21.31 -10.17
CA GLY A 211 11.50 20.71 -9.12
C GLY A 211 11.10 21.05 -7.68
N LEU A 212 9.98 21.76 -7.48
CA LEU A 212 9.45 22.12 -6.17
C LEU A 212 8.20 21.30 -5.86
N LEU A 213 8.19 20.61 -4.72
CA LEU A 213 6.99 20.01 -4.15
C LEU A 213 6.35 21.03 -3.20
N PRO A 214 5.21 21.64 -3.58
CA PRO A 214 4.57 22.65 -2.76
C PRO A 214 4.18 22.14 -1.38
N THR A 215 4.23 23.00 -0.37
CA THR A 215 3.79 22.70 0.99
C THR A 215 2.67 23.65 1.40
N ALA A 216 1.73 23.16 2.19
CA ALA A 216 0.68 23.97 2.80
C ALA A 216 0.81 23.90 4.32
N ALA A 217 0.43 24.95 5.01
CA ALA A 217 0.30 24.92 6.46
C ALA A 217 -0.76 23.89 6.88
N SER A 218 -0.56 23.23 7.99
CA SER A 218 -1.51 22.26 8.55
C SER A 218 -2.88 22.92 8.75
N GLY A 219 -3.94 22.34 8.15
CA GLY A 219 -5.31 22.83 8.24
C GLY A 219 -5.71 23.91 7.23
N SER A 220 -4.81 24.39 6.37
CA SER A 220 -5.11 25.40 5.36
C SER A 220 -5.30 24.78 3.99
N ALA A 221 -6.53 24.52 3.59
CA ALA A 221 -6.86 24.07 2.23
C ALA A 221 -6.79 25.20 1.20
N GLY A 222 -5.80 26.08 1.24
CA GLY A 222 -5.89 27.20 0.33
C GLY A 222 -4.62 27.93 -0.03
N ASN A 223 -3.80 28.30 0.92
CA ASN A 223 -2.62 29.13 0.68
C ASN A 223 -1.36 28.40 1.04
N ASN A 224 -0.41 28.41 0.13
CA ASN A 224 0.94 27.90 0.35
C ASN A 224 1.71 28.92 1.18
N SER A 225 1.76 28.76 2.50
CA SER A 225 2.29 29.75 3.43
C SER A 225 3.50 29.28 4.24
N SER A 226 4.00 28.06 4.03
CA SER A 226 5.09 27.51 4.84
C SER A 226 6.13 26.74 4.04
N LYS A 227 7.41 27.01 4.30
CA LYS A 227 8.52 26.22 3.75
C LYS A 227 8.60 24.80 4.32
N THR A 228 8.08 24.60 5.52
CA THR A 228 8.19 23.34 6.29
C THR A 228 6.86 22.61 6.45
N GLY A 229 5.80 23.08 5.81
CA GLY A 229 4.46 22.51 5.91
C GLY A 229 4.31 21.12 5.29
N THR A 230 3.08 20.61 5.30
CA THR A 230 2.73 19.34 4.69
C THR A 230 2.75 19.45 3.16
N PRO A 231 3.36 18.48 2.43
CA PRO A 231 3.33 18.47 0.97
C PRO A 231 1.93 18.44 0.39
N VAL A 232 1.72 19.19 -0.69
CA VAL A 232 0.48 19.24 -1.46
C VAL A 232 0.59 18.29 -2.64
N TRP A 233 -0.38 17.41 -2.82
CA TRP A 233 -0.43 16.39 -3.87
C TRP A 233 -1.66 16.54 -4.74
N THR A 234 -1.59 16.19 -6.03
CA THR A 234 -2.76 16.13 -6.91
C THR A 234 -3.74 15.03 -6.51
N ASN A 235 -3.18 13.90 -6.05
CA ASN A 235 -3.94 12.79 -5.51
C ASN A 235 -3.30 12.36 -4.19
N PRO A 236 -4.07 11.84 -3.23
CA PRO A 236 -3.48 11.26 -2.03
C PRO A 236 -2.43 10.23 -2.43
N PRO A 237 -1.25 10.24 -1.83
CA PRO A 237 -0.26 9.23 -2.10
C PRO A 237 -0.84 7.86 -1.71
N THR A 238 -0.60 6.87 -2.55
CA THR A 238 -1.11 5.50 -2.39
C THR A 238 -0.30 4.69 -1.38
N THR A 239 0.68 5.31 -0.72
CA THR A 239 1.56 4.70 0.26
C THR A 239 1.09 5.00 1.68
N ASN A 240 1.39 4.11 2.61
CA ASN A 240 1.08 4.28 4.03
C ASN A 240 1.73 5.55 4.55
N GLY A 241 0.94 6.48 5.07
CA GLY A 241 1.44 7.74 5.60
C GLY A 241 2.28 8.56 4.62
N GLY A 242 2.09 8.34 3.32
CA GLY A 242 2.99 8.67 2.26
C GLY A 242 3.21 10.13 1.97
N ASN A 243 4.11 10.75 2.69
CA ASN A 243 4.58 12.08 2.34
C ASN A 243 5.67 12.07 1.26
N GLN A 244 6.27 10.92 0.99
CA GLN A 244 7.35 10.77 0.03
C GLN A 244 7.58 9.30 -0.30
N ASN A 245 7.62 8.96 -1.59
CA ASN A 245 8.03 7.63 -2.04
C ASN A 245 9.56 7.49 -1.95
N TYR A 246 10.04 6.27 -1.83
CA TYR A 246 11.46 5.99 -1.96
C TYR A 246 11.95 6.35 -3.37
N LYS A 247 13.21 6.76 -3.47
CA LYS A 247 13.94 6.84 -4.73
C LYS A 247 14.40 5.46 -5.17
N THR A 248 14.95 4.68 -4.24
CA THR A 248 15.33 3.28 -4.43
C THR A 248 14.98 2.48 -3.20
N PHE A 249 14.76 1.18 -3.36
CA PHE A 249 14.87 0.25 -2.25
C PHE A 249 15.62 -1.03 -2.64
N THR A 250 16.23 -1.64 -1.65
CA THR A 250 16.77 -3.01 -1.71
C THR A 250 16.10 -3.84 -0.63
N SER A 251 15.68 -5.04 -0.97
CA SER A 251 15.07 -5.98 -0.02
C SER A 251 15.76 -7.33 -0.05
N LEU A 252 15.86 -7.95 1.13
CA LEU A 252 16.23 -9.34 1.32
C LEU A 252 15.14 -9.99 2.17
N TYR A 253 14.52 -11.03 1.63
CA TYR A 253 13.58 -11.86 2.35
C TYR A 253 14.10 -13.30 2.40
N ILE A 254 14.13 -13.88 3.59
CA ILE A 254 14.57 -15.26 3.81
C ILE A 254 13.47 -15.99 4.58
N SER A 255 13.07 -17.16 4.12
CA SER A 255 12.12 -17.97 4.88
C SER A 255 12.39 -19.48 4.74
N LYS A 256 11.96 -20.21 5.76
CA LYS A 256 11.94 -21.67 5.73
C LYS A 256 10.78 -22.20 6.56
N LYS A 257 10.18 -23.28 6.08
CA LYS A 257 9.19 -24.05 6.81
C LYS A 257 9.84 -25.33 7.37
N PHE A 258 9.76 -25.51 8.69
CA PHE A 258 10.17 -26.69 9.42
C PHE A 258 8.90 -27.37 9.96
N ASN A 259 8.44 -28.41 9.30
CA ASN A 259 7.17 -29.07 9.66
C ASN A 259 6.02 -28.06 9.76
N GLN A 260 5.57 -27.76 10.97
CA GLN A 260 4.47 -26.82 11.25
C GLN A 260 4.92 -25.41 11.63
N THR A 261 6.23 -25.15 11.62
CA THR A 261 6.82 -23.85 11.93
C THR A 261 7.36 -23.20 10.67
N LYS A 262 6.95 -21.99 10.36
CA LYS A 262 7.58 -21.13 9.37
C LYS A 262 8.35 -20.03 10.10
N LEU A 263 9.62 -19.89 9.78
CA LEU A 263 10.46 -18.75 10.15
C LEU A 263 10.69 -17.90 8.91
N SER A 264 10.62 -16.59 9.07
CA SER A 264 11.00 -15.64 8.02
C SER A 264 11.76 -14.46 8.61
N GLY A 265 12.70 -13.94 7.82
CA GLY A 265 13.47 -12.73 8.11
C GLY A 265 13.33 -11.75 6.96
N LEU A 266 13.25 -10.47 7.28
CA LEU A 266 13.19 -9.38 6.34
C LEU A 266 14.28 -8.37 6.67
N PHE A 267 15.05 -7.99 5.67
CA PHE A 267 15.88 -6.78 5.67
C PHE A 267 15.45 -5.89 4.51
N PHE A 268 15.25 -4.62 4.79
CA PHE A 268 14.79 -3.65 3.83
C PHE A 268 15.57 -2.35 4.00
N ASN A 269 16.14 -1.85 2.90
CA ASN A 269 16.81 -0.55 2.86
C ASN A 269 16.08 0.32 1.84
N ASP A 270 15.32 1.30 2.31
CA ASP A 270 14.68 2.29 1.46
C ASP A 270 15.39 3.64 1.57
N ASN A 271 15.55 4.29 0.42
CA ASN A 271 16.34 5.50 0.26
C ASN A 271 15.46 6.63 -0.26
N PHE A 272 15.53 7.75 0.43
CA PHE A 272 14.70 8.93 0.13
C PHE A 272 15.56 10.05 -0.44
N GLY A 273 15.10 10.67 -1.53
CA GLY A 273 15.77 11.83 -2.12
C GLY A 273 15.88 12.97 -1.10
N LYS A 274 17.05 13.58 -1.03
CA LYS A 274 17.26 14.78 -0.20
C LYS A 274 16.54 15.98 -0.79
N TYR A 275 16.10 16.85 0.07
CA TYR A 275 15.49 18.12 -0.29
C TYR A 275 15.94 19.24 0.64
N LYS A 276 15.78 20.48 0.20
CA LYS A 276 15.81 21.65 1.08
C LYS A 276 14.46 22.35 1.09
N ALA A 277 14.12 22.98 2.22
CA ALA A 277 12.98 23.90 2.28
C ALA A 277 13.32 25.16 1.48
N ASP A 278 12.47 25.53 0.51
CA ASP A 278 12.74 26.60 -0.42
C ASP A 278 11.46 27.36 -0.80
N SER A 279 11.62 28.46 -1.53
CA SER A 279 10.52 29.22 -2.09
C SER A 279 10.87 29.73 -3.48
N SER A 280 9.85 29.91 -4.31
CA SER A 280 9.93 30.53 -5.64
C SER A 280 8.95 31.71 -5.69
N GLY A 281 9.34 32.80 -6.33
CA GLY A 281 8.56 34.04 -6.39
C GLY A 281 9.17 35.19 -5.59
N SER A 282 8.40 36.23 -5.35
CA SER A 282 8.80 37.44 -4.63
C SER A 282 7.67 37.96 -3.73
N ALA A 283 7.98 38.96 -2.92
CA ALA A 283 6.94 39.63 -2.12
C ALA A 283 5.82 40.26 -2.98
N ALA A 284 6.18 40.77 -4.14
CA ALA A 284 5.23 41.38 -5.07
C ALA A 284 4.36 40.36 -5.82
N THR A 285 4.92 39.22 -6.20
CA THR A 285 4.24 38.18 -6.99
C THR A 285 3.64 37.07 -6.13
N GLY A 286 3.97 37.03 -4.85
CA GLY A 286 3.66 35.93 -3.94
C GLY A 286 4.68 34.81 -4.03
N TYR A 287 4.91 34.12 -2.91
CA TYR A 287 5.82 32.97 -2.82
C TYR A 287 5.08 31.68 -2.97
N VAL A 288 5.67 30.72 -3.69
CA VAL A 288 5.35 29.29 -3.60
C VAL A 288 6.39 28.64 -2.73
N TYR A 289 6.02 28.22 -1.53
CA TYR A 289 6.89 27.52 -0.61
C TYR A 289 6.83 26.02 -0.87
N GLY A 290 7.93 25.31 -0.60
CA GLY A 290 7.94 23.86 -0.79
C GLY A 290 9.25 23.19 -0.45
N ARG A 291 9.33 21.93 -0.79
CA ARG A 291 10.51 21.08 -0.75
C ARG A 291 11.11 21.03 -2.14
N ARG A 292 12.34 21.51 -2.29
CA ARG A 292 13.05 21.47 -3.56
C ARG A 292 13.93 20.23 -3.62
N PHE A 293 13.78 19.45 -4.68
CA PHE A 293 14.50 18.18 -4.92
C PHE A 293 15.54 18.27 -6.04
N VAL A 294 15.54 19.34 -6.81
CA VAL A 294 16.52 19.61 -7.88
C VAL A 294 16.99 21.05 -7.79
N ALA A 295 18.19 21.33 -8.24
CA ALA A 295 18.74 22.69 -8.24
C ALA A 295 17.85 23.66 -9.01
N ALA A 296 17.56 24.83 -8.44
CA ALA A 296 16.81 25.89 -9.10
C ALA A 296 17.67 26.69 -10.09
N ALA A 297 18.97 26.74 -9.83
CA ALA A 297 19.97 27.43 -10.64
C ALA A 297 21.34 26.75 -10.47
N PRO A 298 22.29 26.96 -11.40
CA PRO A 298 23.66 26.42 -11.29
C PRO A 298 24.40 26.84 -10.02
N THR A 299 24.02 27.96 -9.41
CA THR A 299 24.57 28.49 -8.16
C THR A 299 24.04 27.82 -6.90
N ASP A 300 23.07 26.90 -7.02
CA ASP A 300 22.52 26.18 -5.88
C ASP A 300 23.51 25.12 -5.39
N SER A 301 24.12 25.37 -4.23
CA SER A 301 25.16 24.51 -3.64
C SER A 301 24.61 23.30 -2.87
N PHE A 302 23.29 23.14 -2.74
CA PHE A 302 22.73 21.99 -2.03
C PHE A 302 22.96 20.69 -2.81
N ASN A 303 23.42 19.66 -2.12
CA ASN A 303 23.65 18.35 -2.74
C ASN A 303 22.35 17.55 -2.84
N TYR A 304 21.67 17.62 -3.96
CA TYR A 304 20.44 16.88 -4.27
C TYR A 304 20.69 15.42 -4.71
N SER A 305 21.93 15.06 -5.06
CA SER A 305 22.23 13.71 -5.57
C SER A 305 22.22 12.63 -4.49
N GLY A 306 22.34 13.02 -3.23
CA GLY A 306 22.36 12.09 -2.11
C GLY A 306 20.97 11.61 -1.70
N THR A 307 20.96 10.58 -0.87
CA THR A 307 19.74 10.01 -0.27
C THR A 307 19.88 9.89 1.25
N HIS A 308 18.73 9.83 1.92
CA HIS A 308 18.62 9.38 3.29
C HIS A 308 18.30 7.90 3.30
N HIS A 309 19.05 7.11 4.07
CA HIS A 309 18.91 5.66 4.14
C HIS A 309 18.18 5.27 5.41
N ARG A 310 17.08 4.50 5.24
CA ARG A 310 16.37 3.85 6.32
C ARG A 310 16.53 2.34 6.19
N PHE A 311 16.89 1.70 7.28
CA PHE A 311 16.98 0.25 7.38
C PHE A 311 15.83 -0.27 8.21
N THR A 312 15.16 -1.31 7.73
CA THR A 312 14.14 -2.05 8.48
C THR A 312 14.54 -3.53 8.45
N TYR A 313 14.59 -4.15 9.62
CA TYR A 313 14.99 -5.55 9.73
C TYR A 313 14.25 -6.23 10.87
N GLY A 314 14.07 -7.54 10.73
CA GLY A 314 13.40 -8.33 11.76
C GLY A 314 12.98 -9.68 11.27
N MET A 315 12.20 -10.36 12.10
CA MET A 315 11.78 -11.74 11.84
C MET A 315 10.35 -11.99 12.29
N MET A 316 9.75 -13.02 11.69
CA MET A 316 8.44 -13.54 12.05
C MET A 316 8.51 -15.06 12.21
N ILE A 317 7.81 -15.55 13.22
CA ILE A 317 7.54 -16.97 13.43
C ILE A 317 6.04 -17.23 13.31
N ASN A 318 5.68 -18.27 12.59
CA ASN A 318 4.34 -18.83 12.56
C ASN A 318 4.45 -20.31 12.92
N HIS A 319 3.74 -20.75 13.96
CA HIS A 319 3.71 -22.14 14.40
C HIS A 319 2.27 -22.63 14.52
N THR A 320 2.03 -23.89 14.10
CA THR A 320 0.69 -24.48 14.16
C THR A 320 0.73 -25.79 14.94
N ILE A 321 -0.20 -25.97 15.88
CA ILE A 321 -0.35 -27.17 16.69
C ILE A 321 -1.75 -27.73 16.47
N GLY A 322 -1.86 -29.05 16.35
CA GLY A 322 -3.14 -29.73 16.22
C GLY A 322 -3.77 -29.60 14.82
N ASN A 323 -5.01 -30.02 14.71
CA ASN A 323 -5.85 -29.93 13.52
C ASN A 323 -7.29 -29.50 13.87
N ALA A 324 -8.03 -29.00 12.90
CA ALA A 324 -9.37 -28.43 13.15
C ALA A 324 -10.44 -29.49 13.51
N SER A 325 -10.20 -30.78 13.26
CA SER A 325 -11.15 -31.89 13.49
C SER A 325 -11.02 -32.54 14.87
N GLY A 326 -9.84 -32.44 15.51
CA GLY A 326 -9.60 -33.02 16.84
C GLY A 326 -9.87 -32.04 17.99
N PHE A 327 -8.86 -31.88 18.84
CA PHE A 327 -8.88 -30.89 19.93
C PHE A 327 -9.11 -29.46 19.40
N GLY A 328 -8.69 -29.19 18.19
CA GLY A 328 -8.68 -27.89 17.53
C GLY A 328 -7.27 -27.57 17.02
N LYS A 329 -7.19 -26.53 16.20
CA LYS A 329 -5.95 -25.99 15.66
C LYS A 329 -5.58 -24.73 16.42
N ILE A 330 -4.34 -24.68 16.94
CA ILE A 330 -3.75 -23.49 17.55
C ILE A 330 -2.69 -22.96 16.58
N ALA A 331 -2.84 -21.73 16.10
CA ALA A 331 -1.81 -21.04 15.33
C ALA A 331 -1.25 -19.89 16.15
N ILE A 332 0.07 -19.88 16.34
CA ILE A 332 0.83 -18.85 17.04
C ILE A 332 1.59 -18.05 16.01
N GLN A 333 1.46 -16.73 16.05
CA GLN A 333 2.23 -15.81 15.25
C GLN A 333 2.93 -14.81 16.17
N ALA A 334 4.21 -14.58 15.94
CA ALA A 334 4.95 -13.50 16.60
C ALA A 334 5.95 -12.89 15.61
N ALA A 335 6.15 -11.59 15.72
CA ALA A 335 7.16 -10.88 14.94
C ALA A 335 7.77 -9.72 15.73
N TYR A 336 9.03 -9.42 15.41
CA TYR A 336 9.73 -8.25 15.87
C TYR A 336 10.49 -7.61 14.70
N TYR A 337 10.34 -6.30 14.55
CA TYR A 337 11.02 -5.50 13.55
C TYR A 337 11.59 -4.23 14.18
N ALA A 338 12.75 -3.81 13.70
CA ALA A 338 13.41 -2.58 14.13
C ALA A 338 13.76 -1.71 12.92
N GLN A 339 13.84 -0.41 13.16
CA GLN A 339 14.29 0.56 12.15
C GLN A 339 15.45 1.40 12.68
N SER A 340 16.36 1.76 11.75
CA SER A 340 17.53 2.58 12.01
C SER A 340 17.89 3.43 10.77
N GLY A 341 18.95 4.23 10.87
CA GLY A 341 19.38 5.14 9.81
C GLY A 341 18.70 6.50 9.90
N LYS A 342 18.13 7.00 8.81
CA LYS A 342 17.43 8.28 8.73
C LYS A 342 16.07 8.12 8.09
N ASN A 343 15.07 8.80 8.61
CA ASN A 343 13.74 8.86 8.02
C ASN A 343 13.73 9.69 6.71
N ARG A 344 12.55 9.87 6.12
CA ARG A 344 12.35 10.63 4.88
C ARG A 344 12.82 12.08 4.95
N ASP A 345 12.75 12.68 6.12
CA ASP A 345 13.14 14.07 6.35
C ASP A 345 14.60 14.22 6.79
N GLY A 346 15.36 13.11 6.81
CA GLY A 346 16.78 13.10 7.19
C GLY A 346 17.03 13.07 8.70
N VAL A 347 15.97 12.97 9.51
CA VAL A 347 16.08 12.84 10.97
C VAL A 347 16.59 11.45 11.32
N LYS A 348 17.54 11.37 12.23
CA LYS A 348 18.10 10.10 12.70
C LYS A 348 17.04 9.28 13.41
N MET A 349 16.91 8.01 13.02
CA MET A 349 16.03 7.05 13.68
C MET A 349 16.76 6.33 14.80
N LYS A 350 16.08 6.16 15.93
CA LYS A 350 16.62 5.47 17.10
C LYS A 350 15.47 4.79 17.86
N ASN A 351 15.70 3.57 18.32
CA ASN A 351 14.69 2.81 19.10
C ASN A 351 13.33 2.70 18.42
N ALA A 352 13.28 2.76 17.09
CA ALA A 352 12.06 2.54 16.33
C ALA A 352 11.84 1.03 16.17
N TYR A 353 10.74 0.52 16.73
CA TYR A 353 10.42 -0.90 16.70
C TYR A 353 8.92 -1.17 16.56
N HIS A 354 8.63 -2.36 16.06
CA HIS A 354 7.30 -2.95 16.02
C HIS A 354 7.37 -4.41 16.47
N TYR A 355 6.49 -4.79 17.37
CA TYR A 355 6.27 -6.19 17.64
C TYR A 355 4.77 -6.54 17.63
N THR A 356 4.51 -7.78 17.28
CA THR A 356 3.17 -8.36 17.27
C THR A 356 3.21 -9.78 17.81
N ALA A 357 2.16 -10.16 18.52
CA ALA A 357 1.92 -11.53 18.93
C ALA A 357 0.44 -11.83 18.85
N SER A 358 0.09 -13.01 18.33
CA SER A 358 -1.29 -13.49 18.34
C SER A 358 -1.37 -14.99 18.48
N LEU A 359 -2.47 -15.47 19.02
CA LEU A 359 -2.82 -16.87 19.15
C LEU A 359 -4.20 -17.07 18.55
N THR A 360 -4.31 -17.88 17.50
CA THR A 360 -5.60 -18.25 16.90
C THR A 360 -5.95 -19.65 17.31
N TYR A 361 -7.04 -19.82 18.05
CA TYR A 361 -7.66 -21.12 18.26
C TYR A 361 -8.79 -21.32 17.27
N GLN A 362 -8.77 -22.44 16.54
CA GLN A 362 -9.80 -22.79 15.55
C GLN A 362 -10.34 -24.18 15.86
N LYS A 363 -11.66 -24.30 16.00
CA LYS A 363 -12.37 -25.57 16.07
C LYS A 363 -13.55 -25.56 15.12
N GLY A 364 -13.55 -26.51 14.19
CA GLY A 364 -14.56 -26.54 13.12
C GLY A 364 -14.61 -25.23 12.33
N LYS A 365 -15.75 -24.58 12.34
CA LYS A 365 -16.06 -23.34 11.60
C LYS A 365 -15.74 -22.06 12.36
N ILE A 366 -15.37 -22.17 13.64
CA ILE A 366 -15.16 -21.01 14.55
C ILE A 366 -13.67 -20.85 14.83
N SER A 367 -13.22 -19.61 14.83
CA SER A 367 -11.89 -19.23 15.33
C SER A 367 -11.95 -18.00 16.22
N ILE A 368 -11.09 -17.96 17.23
CA ILE A 368 -10.90 -16.84 18.16
C ILE A 368 -9.43 -16.49 18.13
N THR A 369 -9.11 -15.20 18.02
CA THR A 369 -7.75 -14.71 17.93
C THR A 369 -7.53 -13.51 18.85
N PRO A 370 -7.10 -13.70 20.12
CA PRO A 370 -6.46 -12.63 20.87
C PRO A 370 -5.11 -12.27 20.25
N GLY A 371 -4.77 -10.98 20.29
CA GLY A 371 -3.47 -10.51 19.83
C GLY A 371 -3.12 -9.13 20.37
N TYR A 372 -1.87 -8.76 20.16
CA TYR A 372 -1.32 -7.51 20.65
C TYR A 372 -0.27 -6.97 19.68
N ASP A 373 -0.45 -5.73 19.27
CA ASP A 373 0.48 -4.99 18.43
C ASP A 373 1.04 -3.77 19.17
N VAL A 374 2.33 -3.52 19.01
CA VAL A 374 2.98 -2.31 19.48
C VAL A 374 3.87 -1.73 18.38
N LEU A 375 3.65 -0.46 18.07
CA LEU A 375 4.52 0.33 17.22
C LEU A 375 5.04 1.50 18.05
N SER A 376 6.37 1.65 18.10
CA SER A 376 7.00 2.73 18.86
C SER A 376 6.64 4.10 18.33
N GLY A 377 6.66 5.08 19.20
CA GLY A 377 6.41 6.48 18.93
C GLY A 377 7.48 7.39 19.51
N ASN A 378 7.39 8.67 19.20
CA ASN A 378 8.26 9.70 19.75
C ASN A 378 7.78 10.13 21.13
N ASP A 379 8.72 10.25 22.07
CA ASP A 379 8.49 11.00 23.31
C ASP A 379 8.39 12.49 23.01
N ALA A 380 7.65 13.19 23.85
CA ALA A 380 7.53 14.62 23.75
C ALA A 380 8.90 15.30 24.00
N GLY A 381 9.44 15.97 22.96
CA GLY A 381 10.72 16.70 23.03
C GLY A 381 11.93 15.94 22.51
N THR A 382 11.77 14.71 21.99
CA THR A 382 12.88 14.02 21.32
C THR A 382 13.26 14.72 20.00
N LEU A 383 14.56 14.81 19.73
CA LEU A 383 15.10 15.30 18.46
C LEU A 383 15.33 14.17 17.45
N GLU A 384 15.31 12.92 17.89
CA GLU A 384 15.44 11.73 17.07
C GLU A 384 14.05 11.19 16.71
N ASP A 385 13.93 10.42 15.64
CA ASP A 385 12.67 9.78 15.25
C ASP A 385 12.63 8.35 15.80
N GLU A 386 11.82 8.14 16.83
CA GLU A 386 11.58 6.82 17.45
C GLU A 386 10.33 6.14 16.90
N LYS A 387 9.61 6.77 15.97
CA LYS A 387 8.40 6.20 15.37
C LYS A 387 8.74 5.09 14.40
N PHE A 388 8.12 3.94 14.59
CA PHE A 388 8.14 2.87 13.60
C PHE A 388 7.19 3.18 12.44
N ASP A 389 7.68 3.07 11.21
CA ASP A 389 6.89 3.20 9.98
C ASP A 389 6.70 1.80 9.35
N PRO A 390 5.47 1.29 9.20
CA PRO A 390 5.22 -0.03 8.64
C PRO A 390 5.45 -0.11 7.11
N LEU A 391 6.36 0.70 6.56
CA LEU A 391 6.82 0.68 5.18
C LEU A 391 5.68 0.75 4.16
N TYR A 392 5.56 -0.34 3.39
CA TYR A 392 4.65 -0.51 2.25
C TYR A 392 3.67 -1.66 2.52
N GLY A 393 3.27 -1.84 3.77
CA GLY A 393 2.33 -2.87 4.20
C GLY A 393 0.87 -2.57 3.86
N THR A 394 -0.02 -3.43 4.34
CA THR A 394 -1.47 -3.30 4.23
C THR A 394 -2.08 -3.03 5.61
N PRO A 395 -1.98 -1.79 6.16
CA PRO A 395 -2.35 -1.47 7.54
C PRO A 395 -3.82 -1.66 7.84
N HIS A 396 -4.71 -1.44 6.88
CA HIS A 396 -6.16 -1.70 6.99
C HIS A 396 -6.49 -3.09 7.56
N LYS A 397 -5.64 -4.08 7.32
CA LYS A 397 -5.83 -5.46 7.79
C LYS A 397 -5.52 -5.65 9.28
N HIS A 398 -4.77 -4.73 9.90
CA HIS A 398 -4.13 -4.98 11.20
C HIS A 398 -4.65 -4.08 12.32
N TRP A 399 -4.81 -2.78 12.10
CA TRP A 399 -5.01 -1.77 13.16
C TRP A 399 -6.39 -1.10 13.10
N GLY A 400 -7.43 -1.90 12.92
CA GLY A 400 -8.82 -1.47 12.78
C GLY A 400 -9.18 -1.09 11.34
N TYR A 401 -10.41 -1.39 10.97
CA TYR A 401 -10.90 -1.16 9.60
C TYR A 401 -11.32 0.28 9.35
N MET A 402 -11.45 1.11 10.38
CA MET A 402 -11.73 2.53 10.22
C MET A 402 -10.48 3.37 9.85
N ASP A 403 -9.33 2.73 9.61
CA ASP A 403 -8.13 3.35 9.04
C ASP A 403 -7.58 4.57 9.82
N TYR A 404 -7.71 4.57 11.14
CA TYR A 404 -7.16 5.64 11.97
C TYR A 404 -5.64 5.64 12.06
N PHE A 405 -4.98 4.49 11.83
CA PHE A 405 -3.56 4.33 12.07
C PHE A 405 -2.82 3.77 10.86
N TYR A 406 -1.67 4.39 10.52
CA TYR A 406 -0.68 3.94 9.53
C TYR A 406 -1.19 3.81 8.08
N VAL A 407 -2.29 4.46 7.77
CA VAL A 407 -2.81 4.68 6.41
C VAL A 407 -2.51 6.10 5.95
N GLY A 408 -2.99 6.49 4.76
CA GLY A 408 -2.77 7.83 4.20
C GLY A 408 -3.18 9.01 5.09
N THR A 409 -4.02 8.78 6.10
CA THR A 409 -4.43 9.78 7.11
C THR A 409 -3.41 9.96 8.25
N GLY A 410 -2.31 9.21 8.22
CA GLY A 410 -1.24 9.29 9.22
C GLY A 410 -1.48 8.46 10.48
N SER A 411 -0.58 8.60 11.44
CA SER A 411 -0.62 7.93 12.73
C SER A 411 -0.18 8.89 13.83
N ALA A 412 -0.52 8.55 15.07
CA ALA A 412 -0.08 9.32 16.24
C ALA A 412 1.44 9.37 16.34
N ALA A 413 1.99 10.54 16.63
CA ALA A 413 3.43 10.70 16.88
C ALA A 413 3.90 9.83 18.05
N GLY A 414 3.08 9.66 19.10
CA GLY A 414 3.34 8.80 20.25
C GLY A 414 3.21 7.29 19.98
N GLY A 415 3.10 6.87 18.73
CA GLY A 415 3.00 5.45 18.37
C GLY A 415 1.69 4.79 18.75
N LEU A 416 1.65 3.46 18.77
CA LEU A 416 0.43 2.69 18.99
C LEU A 416 0.67 1.46 19.86
N LYS A 417 -0.23 1.24 20.81
CA LYS A 417 -0.49 -0.05 21.47
C LYS A 417 -1.91 -0.48 21.12
N ASN A 418 -2.06 -1.70 20.61
CA ASN A 418 -3.33 -2.24 20.13
C ASN A 418 -3.52 -3.70 20.57
N PRO A 419 -4.02 -3.96 21.79
CA PRO A 419 -4.63 -5.24 22.08
C PRO A 419 -5.93 -5.42 21.29
N TYR A 420 -6.15 -6.64 20.78
CA TYR A 420 -7.35 -6.94 20.02
C TYR A 420 -7.85 -8.35 20.26
N LEU A 421 -9.13 -8.56 19.98
CA LEU A 421 -9.78 -9.85 19.98
C LEU A 421 -10.60 -9.98 18.70
N LYS A 422 -10.31 -11.03 17.91
CA LYS A 422 -11.05 -11.32 16.68
C LYS A 422 -11.81 -12.62 16.82
N PHE A 423 -13.07 -12.60 16.40
CA PHE A 423 -13.94 -13.77 16.34
C PHE A 423 -14.35 -13.98 14.88
N LYS A 424 -14.24 -15.22 14.38
CA LYS A 424 -14.61 -15.55 13.00
C LYS A 424 -15.36 -16.86 12.94
N TYR A 425 -16.46 -16.85 12.17
CA TYR A 425 -17.17 -18.02 11.67
C TYR A 425 -16.92 -18.15 10.18
N SER A 426 -16.62 -19.36 9.68
CA SER A 426 -16.31 -19.56 8.27
C SER A 426 -16.82 -20.92 7.77
N THR A 427 -17.53 -20.88 6.65
CA THR A 427 -17.95 -22.04 5.85
C THR A 427 -17.34 -21.96 4.45
N ASN A 428 -17.71 -22.84 3.54
CA ASN A 428 -17.24 -22.80 2.13
C ASN A 428 -17.72 -21.53 1.40
N SER A 429 -18.92 -21.05 1.69
CA SER A 429 -19.52 -19.92 0.98
C SER A 429 -19.68 -18.65 1.83
N VAL A 430 -19.76 -18.76 3.15
CA VAL A 430 -20.00 -17.62 4.04
C VAL A 430 -18.88 -17.52 5.07
N SER A 431 -18.36 -16.33 5.29
CA SER A 431 -17.60 -16.01 6.50
C SER A 431 -18.11 -14.73 7.16
N ALA A 432 -18.22 -14.77 8.48
CA ALA A 432 -18.58 -13.63 9.31
C ALA A 432 -17.51 -13.40 10.37
N GLY A 433 -17.22 -12.13 10.68
CA GLY A 433 -16.21 -11.74 11.65
C GLY A 433 -16.66 -10.60 12.53
N ILE A 434 -16.14 -10.59 13.75
CA ILE A 434 -16.24 -9.47 14.69
C ILE A 434 -14.83 -9.24 15.23
N ASP A 435 -14.27 -8.04 15.00
CA ASP A 435 -12.97 -7.64 15.50
C ASP A 435 -13.17 -6.51 16.52
N PHE A 436 -12.54 -6.63 17.67
CA PHE A 436 -12.54 -5.60 18.71
C PHE A 436 -11.10 -5.14 18.96
N HIS A 437 -10.88 -3.84 18.87
CA HIS A 437 -9.60 -3.19 19.05
C HIS A 437 -9.65 -2.15 20.17
N VAL A 438 -8.58 -2.08 20.97
CA VAL A 438 -8.34 -1.00 21.95
C VAL A 438 -7.08 -0.26 21.53
N PHE A 439 -7.16 1.05 21.42
CA PHE A 439 -6.05 1.88 20.96
C PHE A 439 -5.53 2.80 22.06
N SER A 440 -4.22 2.80 22.25
CA SER A 440 -3.54 3.73 23.14
C SER A 440 -2.20 4.16 22.60
N LEU A 441 -1.72 5.35 23.02
CA LEU A 441 -0.38 5.84 22.72
C LEU A 441 0.67 4.93 23.34
N GLN A 442 1.75 4.70 22.64
CA GLN A 442 2.90 3.95 23.15
C GLN A 442 3.78 4.86 24.02
N LYS A 443 3.96 6.12 23.62
CA LYS A 443 4.70 7.17 24.32
C LYS A 443 3.78 8.32 24.76
N ASP A 444 4.29 9.18 25.63
CA ASP A 444 3.57 10.37 26.06
C ASP A 444 3.54 11.43 24.95
N MET A 445 2.39 12.02 24.74
CA MET A 445 2.22 13.21 23.92
C MET A 445 1.79 14.39 24.80
N LYS A 446 2.18 15.61 24.41
CA LYS A 446 1.83 16.85 25.11
C LYS A 446 0.94 17.73 24.23
N LYS A 447 0.03 18.45 24.85
CA LYS A 447 -0.65 19.59 24.25
C LYS A 447 0.32 20.77 24.09
N ALA A 448 -0.12 21.81 23.38
CA ALA A 448 0.66 23.02 23.18
C ALA A 448 1.03 23.75 24.49
N ASP A 449 0.19 23.61 25.52
CA ASP A 449 0.41 24.15 26.86
C ASP A 449 1.35 23.30 27.75
N GLY A 450 1.90 22.21 27.22
CA GLY A 450 2.79 21.30 27.93
C GLY A 450 2.08 20.19 28.72
N THR A 451 0.76 20.20 28.82
CA THR A 451 -0.03 19.17 29.52
C THR A 451 0.12 17.82 28.84
N ILE A 452 0.42 16.76 29.62
CA ILE A 452 0.52 15.40 29.12
C ILE A 452 -0.91 14.87 28.82
N LEU A 453 -1.08 14.29 27.64
CA LEU A 453 -2.32 13.65 27.22
C LEU A 453 -2.49 12.28 27.87
N ASP A 454 -3.73 11.91 28.18
CA ASP A 454 -4.05 10.50 28.49
C ASP A 454 -3.67 9.62 27.29
N LYS A 455 -3.11 8.45 27.57
CA LYS A 455 -2.69 7.51 26.52
C LYS A 455 -3.85 6.85 25.78
N LYS A 456 -5.01 6.71 26.39
CA LYS A 456 -6.16 6.05 25.78
C LYS A 456 -6.71 6.87 24.61
N MET A 457 -6.69 6.29 23.39
CA MET A 457 -7.20 6.95 22.19
C MET A 457 -8.63 6.55 21.83
N GLY A 458 -9.02 5.30 22.11
CA GLY A 458 -10.38 4.82 21.82
C GLY A 458 -10.47 3.33 21.63
N ASN A 459 -11.66 2.89 21.23
CA ASN A 459 -11.96 1.50 20.90
C ASN A 459 -12.68 1.42 19.56
N GLU A 460 -12.44 0.36 18.79
CA GLU A 460 -13.10 0.08 17.51
C GLU A 460 -13.73 -1.30 17.54
N LEU A 461 -14.92 -1.40 16.97
CA LEU A 461 -15.64 -2.65 16.77
C LEU A 461 -16.00 -2.77 15.30
N ASP A 462 -15.57 -3.85 14.68
CA ASP A 462 -15.73 -4.13 13.27
C ASP A 462 -16.58 -5.37 13.05
N PHE A 463 -17.56 -5.28 12.17
CA PHE A 463 -18.39 -6.39 11.71
C PHE A 463 -18.11 -6.62 10.22
N LEU A 464 -17.87 -7.87 9.86
CA LEU A 464 -17.57 -8.28 8.49
C LEU A 464 -18.47 -9.44 8.10
N LEU A 465 -18.99 -9.38 6.90
CA LEU A 465 -19.71 -10.49 6.26
C LEU A 465 -19.20 -10.65 4.83
N ASN A 466 -18.80 -11.86 4.47
CA ASN A 466 -18.36 -12.20 3.13
C ASN A 466 -19.15 -13.41 2.63
N TYR A 467 -19.70 -13.30 1.43
CA TYR A 467 -20.50 -14.34 0.79
C TYR A 467 -20.01 -14.62 -0.63
N ASN A 468 -19.50 -15.83 -0.85
CA ASN A 468 -19.18 -16.35 -2.18
C ASN A 468 -20.45 -16.95 -2.78
N MET A 469 -21.16 -16.17 -3.59
CA MET A 469 -22.38 -16.60 -4.28
C MET A 469 -22.07 -17.74 -5.25
N ASN A 470 -20.96 -17.64 -5.98
CA ASN A 470 -20.42 -18.66 -6.86
C ASN A 470 -18.90 -18.45 -7.04
N LYS A 471 -18.27 -19.21 -7.94
CA LYS A 471 -16.83 -19.13 -8.23
C LYS A 471 -16.37 -17.74 -8.64
N PHE A 472 -17.21 -16.96 -9.29
CA PHE A 472 -16.86 -15.67 -9.91
C PHE A 472 -17.46 -14.45 -9.22
N THR A 473 -18.40 -14.67 -8.28
CA THR A 473 -19.17 -13.58 -7.65
C THR A 473 -19.04 -13.63 -6.14
N ASN A 474 -18.53 -12.54 -5.58
CA ASN A 474 -18.35 -12.36 -4.15
C ASN A 474 -19.05 -11.07 -3.70
N ILE A 475 -19.73 -11.14 -2.57
CA ILE A 475 -20.38 -10.02 -1.87
C ILE A 475 -19.70 -9.88 -0.53
N GLU A 476 -19.21 -8.69 -0.23
CA GLU A 476 -18.60 -8.37 1.05
C GLU A 476 -19.25 -7.13 1.65
N MET A 477 -19.53 -7.16 2.92
CA MET A 477 -20.16 -6.08 3.66
C MET A 477 -19.42 -5.89 4.99
N GLY A 478 -19.18 -4.63 5.36
CA GLY A 478 -18.58 -4.29 6.63
C GLY A 478 -19.28 -3.11 7.30
N TYR A 479 -19.28 -3.14 8.64
CA TYR A 479 -19.72 -2.04 9.46
C TYR A 479 -18.77 -1.87 10.64
N SER A 480 -18.23 -0.67 10.80
CA SER A 480 -17.25 -0.36 11.84
C SER A 480 -17.69 0.83 12.67
N ILE A 481 -17.39 0.79 13.96
CA ILE A 481 -17.70 1.84 14.92
C ILE A 481 -16.44 2.17 15.72
N MET A 482 -16.00 3.43 15.66
CA MET A 482 -14.96 3.98 16.53
C MET A 482 -15.59 4.79 17.65
N LYS A 483 -15.19 4.52 18.89
CA LYS A 483 -15.45 5.37 20.06
C LYS A 483 -14.14 5.99 20.52
N ALA A 484 -13.89 7.23 20.12
CA ALA A 484 -12.68 7.98 20.43
C ALA A 484 -12.76 8.67 21.81
N THR A 485 -11.61 8.82 22.46
CA THR A 485 -11.45 9.64 23.65
C THR A 485 -11.12 11.09 23.30
N ASN A 486 -10.90 11.93 24.31
CA ASN A 486 -10.43 13.32 24.13
C ASN A 486 -9.02 13.38 23.55
N THR A 487 -8.20 12.35 23.70
CA THR A 487 -6.83 12.26 23.17
C THR A 487 -6.78 12.12 21.65
N MET A 488 -7.79 11.46 21.04
CA MET A 488 -7.74 11.15 19.61
C MET A 488 -7.56 12.37 18.69
N PRO A 489 -8.28 13.50 18.85
CA PRO A 489 -8.08 14.68 18.02
C PRO A 489 -6.65 15.21 18.06
N PHE A 490 -6.00 15.18 19.23
CA PHE A 490 -4.60 15.58 19.38
C PHE A 490 -3.65 14.57 18.74
N ALA A 491 -3.87 13.29 18.99
CA ALA A 491 -3.07 12.21 18.42
C ALA A 491 -3.10 12.21 16.87
N LYS A 492 -4.23 12.62 16.28
CA LYS A 492 -4.41 12.77 14.83
C LYS A 492 -3.95 14.14 14.29
N GLY A 493 -3.44 15.03 15.14
CA GLY A 493 -3.05 16.39 14.72
C GLY A 493 -4.23 17.27 14.29
N GLN A 494 -5.46 16.90 14.68
CA GLN A 494 -6.68 17.62 14.33
C GLN A 494 -6.99 18.75 15.33
N ALA A 495 -6.41 18.70 16.52
CA ALA A 495 -6.60 19.71 17.56
C ALA A 495 -5.28 20.04 18.25
N SER A 496 -5.10 21.32 18.58
CA SER A 496 -4.01 21.84 19.41
C SER A 496 -4.47 22.27 20.81
N THR A 497 -5.79 22.50 20.99
CA THR A 497 -6.42 22.90 22.25
C THR A 497 -7.67 22.08 22.53
N ASP A 498 -8.11 22.04 23.80
CA ASP A 498 -9.35 21.36 24.19
C ASP A 498 -10.59 21.97 23.54
N ALA A 499 -10.61 23.28 23.33
CA ALA A 499 -11.70 23.97 22.66
C ALA A 499 -11.86 23.49 21.19
N ILE A 500 -10.75 23.31 20.47
CA ILE A 500 -10.76 22.74 19.11
C ILE A 500 -11.18 21.27 19.17
N ALA A 501 -10.62 20.48 20.09
CA ALA A 501 -10.93 19.05 20.25
C ALA A 501 -12.41 18.80 20.56
N ALA A 502 -13.05 19.70 21.31
CA ALA A 502 -14.46 19.63 21.66
C ALA A 502 -15.41 19.74 20.45
N ASN A 503 -14.96 20.27 19.33
CA ASN A 503 -15.76 20.39 18.11
C ASN A 503 -15.88 19.10 17.31
N TYR A 504 -15.08 18.08 17.62
CA TYR A 504 -15.11 16.80 16.92
C TYR A 504 -16.11 15.82 17.53
N LYS A 505 -16.77 15.02 16.68
CA LYS A 505 -17.54 13.87 17.12
C LYS A 505 -16.61 12.82 17.72
N LYS A 506 -16.98 12.26 18.86
CA LYS A 506 -16.22 11.15 19.49
C LYS A 506 -16.61 9.78 18.95
N THR A 507 -17.72 9.68 18.25
CA THR A 507 -18.16 8.44 17.61
C THR A 507 -18.08 8.62 16.09
N GLY A 508 -17.29 7.77 15.45
CA GLY A 508 -17.26 7.60 14.01
C GLY A 508 -17.89 6.27 13.63
N ASN A 509 -18.43 6.18 12.42
CA ASN A 509 -18.87 4.91 11.84
C ASN A 509 -18.60 4.86 10.35
N TRP A 510 -18.51 3.64 9.86
CA TRP A 510 -18.26 3.36 8.45
C TRP A 510 -19.01 2.11 8.04
N PHE A 511 -19.70 2.19 6.93
CA PHE A 511 -20.36 1.06 6.29
C PHE A 511 -19.86 0.93 4.86
N TYR A 512 -19.68 -0.29 4.39
CA TYR A 512 -19.47 -0.55 2.97
C TYR A 512 -20.20 -1.81 2.50
N LEU A 513 -20.56 -1.77 1.23
CA LEU A 513 -21.01 -2.93 0.45
C LEU A 513 -20.10 -3.04 -0.79
N MET A 514 -19.42 -4.17 -0.94
CA MET A 514 -18.53 -4.45 -2.05
C MET A 514 -19.03 -5.66 -2.85
N LEU A 515 -19.18 -5.45 -4.15
CA LEU A 515 -19.49 -6.51 -5.10
C LEU A 515 -18.23 -6.75 -5.95
N ARG A 516 -17.84 -8.01 -6.08
CA ARG A 516 -16.68 -8.42 -6.87
C ARG A 516 -17.08 -9.51 -7.85
N PHE A 517 -16.82 -9.25 -9.13
CA PHE A 517 -17.01 -10.19 -10.23
C PHE A 517 -15.63 -10.46 -10.84
N THR A 518 -15.25 -11.74 -10.94
CA THR A 518 -13.92 -12.16 -11.41
C THR A 518 -14.01 -13.27 -12.45
N PRO A 519 -14.56 -12.98 -13.66
CA PRO A 519 -14.69 -13.99 -14.71
C PRO A 519 -13.31 -14.41 -15.26
N ASP A 520 -13.17 -15.69 -15.52
CA ASP A 520 -12.10 -16.25 -16.34
C ASP A 520 -12.61 -16.29 -17.79
N PHE A 521 -12.13 -15.39 -18.65
CA PHE A 521 -12.60 -15.29 -20.03
C PHE A 521 -11.97 -16.34 -20.93
N PHE A 522 -10.71 -16.65 -20.68
CA PHE A 522 -9.95 -17.59 -21.48
C PHE A 522 -8.86 -18.27 -20.66
N TYR A 523 -8.75 -19.59 -20.82
CA TYR A 523 -7.74 -20.40 -20.17
C TYR A 523 -7.35 -21.58 -21.07
N THR A 524 -6.08 -21.65 -21.49
CA THR A 524 -5.53 -22.82 -22.15
C THR A 524 -4.86 -23.72 -21.12
N LYS A 525 -5.23 -25.00 -21.09
CA LYS A 525 -4.53 -25.97 -20.26
C LYS A 525 -3.14 -26.25 -20.86
N PRO A 526 -2.08 -26.36 -20.03
CA PRO A 526 -0.80 -26.84 -20.51
C PRO A 526 -0.99 -28.25 -21.10
N VAL A 527 -0.46 -28.49 -22.29
CA VAL A 527 -0.34 -29.86 -22.80
C VAL A 527 0.74 -30.54 -21.95
N ALA A 528 0.38 -31.64 -21.28
CA ALA A 528 1.37 -32.46 -20.59
C ALA A 528 2.37 -32.97 -21.63
N ILE A 529 3.60 -32.52 -21.54
CA ILE A 529 4.70 -33.09 -22.32
C ILE A 529 4.87 -34.51 -21.77
N LYS A 530 4.48 -35.51 -22.55
CA LYS A 530 4.88 -36.90 -22.26
C LYS A 530 6.40 -36.91 -22.35
N GLN A 531 7.07 -37.06 -21.20
CA GLN A 531 8.47 -37.36 -21.09
C GLN A 531 8.74 -38.77 -21.60
#